data_c7f38891e4bf2151238b6b1734dc2aad
#
_entry.id   c7f38891e4bf2151238b6b1734dc2aad
#
_cell.length_a   1.000
_cell.length_b   1.000
_cell.length_c   1.000
_cell.angle_alpha   90.00
_cell.angle_beta   90.00
_cell.angle_gamma   90.00
#
_symmetry.space_group_name_H-M   'P 1'
#
loop_
_entity.id
_entity.type
_entity.pdbx_description
1 polymer ?
#
loop_
_entity_poly.entity_id
_entity_poly.type
_entity_poly.pdbx_seq_one_letter_code
_entity_poly.pdbx_strand_id
1 'polypeptide(L)'
;AGNGKIYCSHIATWIALADVPANTGFCVVPGSHKSSFQTPENLPVKHDPPTSITIPLQAGDVIVFSTNLLHDASPWTEDYPRMNIFQRYQLSVYFNETGKEGYPLEEYRNQISDEQYELESLSKEEKVAVYRALLGSST
;
A
#
# COMPACT_ATOMS: atom_id res chain seq x y z
N ALA A 1 -9.41 -6.98 19.04
CA ALA A 1 -10.16 -5.73 19.21
C ALA A 1 -11.20 -5.94 20.31
N GLY A 2 -10.92 -5.48 21.56
CA GLY A 2 -11.75 -5.82 22.72
C GLY A 2 -12.98 -4.93 22.95
N ASN A 3 -13.29 -3.98 22.09
CA ASN A 3 -14.34 -2.99 22.34
C ASN A 3 -15.37 -2.85 21.18
N GLY A 4 -15.38 -3.78 20.25
CA GLY A 4 -16.26 -3.76 19.08
C GLY A 4 -16.00 -2.64 18.07
N LYS A 5 -14.92 -1.86 18.23
CA LYS A 5 -14.51 -0.83 17.28
C LYS A 5 -13.49 -1.37 16.29
N ILE A 6 -13.62 -0.97 15.05
CA ILE A 6 -12.68 -1.28 13.98
C ILE A 6 -11.81 -0.05 13.77
N TYR A 7 -10.51 -0.24 13.83
CA TYR A 7 -9.53 0.82 13.61
C TYR A 7 -8.80 0.58 12.30
N CYS A 8 -8.71 1.60 11.48
CA CYS A 8 -7.86 1.62 10.31
C CYS A 8 -6.68 2.54 10.58
N SER A 9 -5.50 1.97 10.72
CA SER A 9 -4.26 2.74 10.94
C SER A 9 -3.55 3.11 9.63
N HIS A 10 -3.89 2.42 8.56
CA HIS A 10 -3.20 2.56 7.27
C HIS A 10 -4.21 2.58 6.12
N ILE A 11 -3.93 3.45 5.16
CA ILE A 11 -4.58 3.48 3.85
C ILE A 11 -3.51 3.18 2.81
N ALA A 12 -3.85 2.37 1.82
CA ALA A 12 -2.99 2.12 0.69
C ALA A 12 -3.63 2.64 -0.60
N THR A 13 -2.79 3.07 -1.52
CA THR A 13 -3.18 3.37 -2.90
C THR A 13 -2.45 2.44 -3.85
N TRP A 14 -3.13 2.05 -4.89
CA TRP A 14 -2.56 1.35 -6.02
C TRP A 14 -2.91 2.11 -7.30
N ILE A 15 -1.91 2.63 -7.97
CA ILE A 15 -2.03 3.38 -9.23
C ILE A 15 -1.64 2.42 -10.36
N ALA A 16 -2.57 2.12 -11.26
CA ALA A 16 -2.31 1.27 -12.41
C ALA A 16 -1.51 2.05 -13.46
N LEU A 17 -0.35 1.53 -13.88
CA LEU A 17 0.45 2.07 -14.98
C LEU A 17 0.22 1.33 -16.30
N ALA A 18 -0.50 0.22 -16.26
CA ALA A 18 -0.97 -0.56 -17.39
C ALA A 18 -2.39 -1.03 -17.11
N ASP A 19 -3.13 -1.38 -18.13
CA ASP A 19 -4.48 -1.94 -17.99
C ASP A 19 -4.43 -3.25 -17.19
N VAL A 20 -5.44 -3.44 -16.35
CA VAL A 20 -5.62 -4.65 -15.53
C VAL A 20 -6.96 -5.28 -15.94
N PRO A 21 -6.97 -6.33 -16.75
CA PRO A 21 -8.19 -7.01 -17.15
C PRO A 21 -8.93 -7.68 -15.99
N ALA A 22 -10.20 -8.00 -16.21
CA ALA A 22 -10.97 -8.80 -15.28
C ALA A 22 -10.33 -10.17 -15.06
N ASN A 23 -10.55 -10.74 -13.87
CA ASN A 23 -10.05 -12.05 -13.43
C ASN A 23 -8.52 -12.15 -13.25
N THR A 24 -7.81 -11.03 -13.23
CA THR A 24 -6.37 -10.96 -12.96
C THR A 24 -6.04 -9.76 -12.09
N GLY A 25 -4.80 -9.65 -11.61
CA GLY A 25 -4.31 -8.50 -10.88
C GLY A 25 -4.87 -8.37 -9.47
N PHE A 26 -5.28 -7.17 -9.08
CA PHE A 26 -5.71 -6.87 -7.71
C PHE A 26 -7.05 -7.53 -7.37
N CYS A 27 -7.08 -8.29 -6.30
CA CYS A 27 -8.29 -8.94 -5.80
C CYS A 27 -8.55 -8.62 -4.33
N VAL A 28 -9.82 -8.59 -3.96
CA VAL A 28 -10.26 -8.22 -2.61
C VAL A 28 -11.44 -9.07 -2.16
N VAL A 29 -11.60 -9.19 -0.84
CA VAL A 29 -12.82 -9.69 -0.21
C VAL A 29 -13.63 -8.50 0.30
N PRO A 30 -14.69 -8.08 -0.41
CA PRO A 30 -15.49 -6.92 -0.03
C PRO A 30 -16.05 -7.04 1.39
N GLY A 31 -15.95 -5.97 2.17
CA GLY A 31 -16.45 -5.94 3.55
C GLY A 31 -15.52 -6.54 4.59
N SER A 32 -14.46 -7.25 4.22
CA SER A 32 -13.53 -7.89 5.17
C SER A 32 -12.83 -6.91 6.11
N HIS A 33 -12.65 -5.66 5.70
CA HIS A 33 -12.09 -4.59 6.55
C HIS A 33 -12.94 -4.29 7.80
N LYS A 34 -14.20 -4.75 7.83
CA LYS A 34 -15.11 -4.62 8.98
C LYS A 34 -15.10 -5.83 9.89
N SER A 35 -14.33 -6.87 9.55
CA SER A 35 -14.23 -8.08 10.35
C SER A 35 -13.53 -7.78 11.68
N SER A 36 -14.13 -8.25 12.77
CA SER A 36 -13.56 -8.18 14.12
C SER A 36 -12.93 -9.51 14.58
N PHE A 37 -12.93 -10.51 13.72
CA PHE A 37 -12.34 -11.82 13.97
C PHE A 37 -11.07 -12.01 13.12
N GLN A 38 -10.22 -12.90 13.58
CA GLN A 38 -9.00 -13.25 12.84
C GLN A 38 -9.39 -14.00 11.56
N THR A 39 -8.77 -13.60 10.45
CA THR A 39 -8.93 -14.29 9.18
C THR A 39 -8.45 -15.74 9.31
N PRO A 40 -9.23 -16.74 8.87
CA PRO A 40 -8.76 -18.11 8.83
C PRO A 40 -7.47 -18.21 8.01
N GLU A 41 -6.46 -18.91 8.53
CA GLU A 41 -5.15 -19.05 7.89
C GLU A 41 -5.20 -19.69 6.50
N ASN A 42 -6.24 -20.50 6.28
CA ASN A 42 -6.45 -21.22 5.03
C ASN A 42 -7.46 -20.54 4.09
N LEU A 43 -7.83 -19.28 4.32
CA LEU A 43 -8.69 -18.54 3.40
C LEU A 43 -7.85 -18.03 2.23
N PRO A 44 -7.86 -18.67 1.06
CA PRO A 44 -7.10 -18.22 -0.08
C PRO A 44 -7.78 -17.01 -0.71
N VAL A 45 -7.23 -15.82 -0.52
CA VAL A 45 -7.70 -14.64 -1.24
C VAL A 45 -7.36 -14.74 -2.73
N LYS A 46 -6.28 -15.46 -3.04
CA LYS A 46 -5.72 -15.60 -4.41
C LYS A 46 -6.51 -16.51 -5.35
N HIS A 47 -7.25 -17.45 -4.84
CA HIS A 47 -7.85 -18.54 -5.63
C HIS A 47 -9.35 -18.57 -5.45
N ASP A 48 -10.01 -17.55 -6.00
CA ASP A 48 -11.43 -17.54 -6.26
C ASP A 48 -12.31 -18.15 -5.15
N PRO A 49 -12.16 -17.69 -3.91
CA PRO A 49 -13.24 -17.94 -2.99
C PRO A 49 -14.48 -17.22 -3.55
N PRO A 50 -15.69 -17.77 -3.39
CA PRO A 50 -16.92 -17.15 -3.92
C PRO A 50 -17.15 -15.72 -3.40
N THR A 51 -16.33 -15.27 -2.46
CA THR A 51 -16.38 -13.96 -1.81
C THR A 51 -15.32 -12.98 -2.30
N SER A 52 -14.34 -13.43 -3.09
CA SER A 52 -13.29 -12.58 -3.65
C SER A 52 -13.69 -12.05 -5.03
N ILE A 53 -13.36 -10.82 -5.29
CA ILE A 53 -13.53 -10.19 -6.61
C ILE A 53 -12.21 -9.61 -7.08
N THR A 54 -11.96 -9.67 -8.38
CA THR A 54 -10.90 -8.91 -9.04
C THR A 54 -11.42 -7.55 -9.45
N ILE A 55 -10.55 -6.55 -9.48
CA ILE A 55 -10.90 -5.18 -9.83
C ILE A 55 -10.20 -4.83 -11.15
N PRO A 56 -10.93 -4.82 -12.29
CA PRO A 56 -10.35 -4.37 -13.56
C PRO A 56 -10.06 -2.87 -13.50
N LEU A 57 -8.96 -2.45 -14.10
CA LEU A 57 -8.49 -1.06 -14.10
C LEU A 57 -7.97 -0.68 -15.47
N GLN A 58 -8.09 0.58 -15.81
CA GLN A 58 -7.38 1.18 -16.92
C GLN A 58 -6.08 1.84 -16.44
N ALA A 59 -5.10 1.98 -17.31
CA ALA A 59 -3.90 2.74 -17.01
C ALA A 59 -4.27 4.17 -16.55
N GLY A 60 -3.77 4.57 -15.40
CA GLY A 60 -4.11 5.85 -14.73
C GLY A 60 -5.17 5.73 -13.64
N ASP A 61 -5.89 4.63 -13.55
CA ASP A 61 -6.84 4.42 -12.46
C ASP A 61 -6.14 4.25 -11.11
N VAL A 62 -6.82 4.66 -10.05
CA VAL A 62 -6.32 4.59 -8.68
C VAL A 62 -7.32 3.86 -7.79
N ILE A 63 -6.86 2.82 -7.11
CA ILE A 63 -7.60 2.20 -6.01
C ILE A 63 -7.10 2.80 -4.70
N VAL A 64 -8.03 3.19 -3.83
CA VAL A 64 -7.74 3.58 -2.44
C VAL A 64 -8.45 2.60 -1.51
N PHE A 65 -7.72 1.99 -0.60
CA PHE A 65 -8.30 0.99 0.29
C PHE A 65 -7.65 0.99 1.68
N SER A 66 -8.42 0.53 2.66
CA SER A 66 -7.91 0.24 4.01
C SER A 66 -7.03 -1.01 3.97
N THR A 67 -5.87 -0.97 4.60
CA THR A 67 -5.01 -2.15 4.72
C THR A 67 -5.62 -3.30 5.54
N ASN A 68 -6.73 -3.03 6.26
CA ASN A 68 -7.51 -4.08 6.92
C ASN A 68 -8.37 -4.89 5.93
N LEU A 69 -8.52 -4.42 4.70
CA LEU A 69 -9.21 -5.17 3.65
C LEU A 69 -8.37 -6.38 3.28
N LEU A 70 -8.97 -7.57 3.28
CA LEU A 70 -8.32 -8.76 2.72
C LEU A 70 -8.13 -8.54 1.23
N HIS A 71 -6.89 -8.52 0.83
CA HIS A 71 -6.49 -8.24 -0.55
C HIS A 71 -5.27 -9.07 -0.94
N ASP A 72 -5.18 -9.34 -2.21
CA ASP A 72 -4.04 -10.05 -2.80
C ASP A 72 -3.96 -9.73 -4.31
N ALA A 73 -3.13 -10.45 -5.02
CA ALA A 73 -3.05 -10.38 -6.46
C ALA A 73 -3.36 -11.76 -7.07
N SER A 74 -4.38 -11.83 -7.92
CA SER A 74 -4.63 -12.99 -8.78
C SER A 74 -3.49 -13.16 -9.79
N PRO A 75 -3.26 -14.37 -10.30
CA PRO A 75 -2.25 -14.63 -11.31
C PRO A 75 -2.37 -13.67 -12.49
N TRP A 76 -1.23 -13.21 -13.00
CA TRP A 76 -1.18 -12.37 -14.18
C TRP A 76 -1.22 -13.25 -15.44
N THR A 77 -2.12 -12.96 -16.35
CA THR A 77 -2.37 -13.78 -17.56
C THR A 77 -2.03 -13.08 -18.86
N GLU A 78 -1.71 -11.78 -18.78
CA GLU A 78 -1.44 -10.98 -19.97
C GLU A 78 0.00 -11.12 -20.45
N ASP A 79 0.25 -10.82 -21.71
CA ASP A 79 1.56 -10.89 -22.37
C ASP A 79 2.44 -9.65 -22.14
N TYR A 80 1.91 -8.63 -21.44
CA TYR A 80 2.63 -7.44 -21.02
C TYR A 80 2.84 -7.41 -19.49
N PRO A 81 3.85 -6.70 -19.00
CA PRO A 81 4.15 -6.67 -17.57
C PRO A 81 3.08 -5.92 -16.77
N ARG A 82 2.71 -6.47 -15.62
CA ARG A 82 1.91 -5.75 -14.64
C ARG A 82 2.75 -4.66 -13.98
N MET A 83 2.37 -3.42 -14.17
CA MET A 83 3.06 -2.26 -13.59
C MET A 83 2.10 -1.41 -12.76
N ASN A 84 2.51 -1.09 -11.56
CA ASN A 84 1.73 -0.23 -10.65
C ASN A 84 2.64 0.50 -9.67
N ILE A 85 2.18 1.64 -9.18
CA ILE A 85 2.76 2.32 -8.02
C ILE A 85 1.91 1.97 -6.81
N PHE A 86 2.55 1.46 -5.76
CA PHE A 86 1.90 1.14 -4.51
C PHE A 86 2.41 2.06 -3.41
N GLN A 87 1.51 2.79 -2.77
CA GLN A 87 1.84 3.71 -1.69
C GLN A 87 1.03 3.37 -0.43
N ARG A 88 1.64 3.52 0.72
CA ARG A 88 0.99 3.37 2.02
C ARG A 88 1.04 4.68 2.77
N TYR A 89 -0.09 5.01 3.39
CA TYR A 89 -0.24 6.18 4.26
C TYR A 89 -0.65 5.71 5.64
N GLN A 90 0.02 6.23 6.64
CA GLN A 90 -0.27 5.95 8.04
C GLN A 90 -0.26 7.23 8.86
N LEU A 91 -0.91 7.21 10.01
CA LEU A 91 -0.79 8.31 10.96
C LEU A 91 0.66 8.39 11.46
N SER A 92 1.18 9.60 11.60
CA SER A 92 2.56 9.84 12.03
C SER A 92 2.90 9.20 13.38
N VAL A 93 1.91 9.05 14.27
CA VAL A 93 2.07 8.36 15.56
C VAL A 93 2.39 6.86 15.45
N TYR A 94 2.08 6.27 14.29
CA TYR A 94 2.37 4.86 13.99
C TYR A 94 3.58 4.69 13.09
N PHE A 95 4.39 5.73 12.94
CA PHE A 95 5.62 5.65 12.16
C PHE A 95 6.59 4.67 12.83
N ASN A 96 6.47 3.42 12.44
CA ASN A 96 7.28 2.33 12.94
C ASN A 96 8.52 2.11 12.08
N GLU A 97 9.55 1.71 12.74
CA GLU A 97 10.94 1.53 12.32
C GLU A 97 11.22 0.40 11.34
N THR A 98 10.19 -0.25 10.83
CA THR A 98 10.38 -1.32 9.85
C THR A 98 10.67 -0.80 8.43
N GLY A 99 11.34 0.36 8.34
CA GLY A 99 12.02 0.72 7.11
C GLY A 99 13.06 -0.35 6.84
N LYS A 100 12.77 -1.25 5.92
CA LYS A 100 13.81 -2.04 5.27
C LYS A 100 14.88 -1.05 4.83
N GLU A 101 16.13 -1.47 4.91
CA GLU A 101 17.28 -0.78 4.34
C GLU A 101 16.87 -0.04 3.09
N GLY A 102 17.17 1.25 3.04
CA GLY A 102 16.72 2.11 1.95
C GLY A 102 17.14 1.55 0.60
N TYR A 103 16.46 1.98 -0.43
CA TYR A 103 16.90 1.71 -1.80
C TYR A 103 18.37 2.12 -1.93
N PRO A 104 19.17 1.45 -2.75
CA PRO A 104 20.55 1.85 -2.99
C PRO A 104 20.56 3.18 -3.77
N LEU A 105 20.40 4.29 -3.06
CA LEU A 105 20.21 5.64 -3.62
C LEU A 105 21.33 6.03 -4.59
N GLU A 106 22.55 5.56 -4.32
CA GLU A 106 23.71 5.85 -5.19
C GLU A 106 23.52 5.26 -6.60
N GLU A 107 22.85 4.12 -6.73
CA GLU A 107 22.58 3.52 -8.05
C GLU A 107 21.59 4.35 -8.87
N TYR A 108 20.76 5.12 -8.20
CA TYR A 108 19.72 5.96 -8.82
C TYR A 108 20.08 7.45 -8.84
N ARG A 109 21.27 7.81 -8.36
CA ARG A 109 21.66 9.22 -8.19
C ARG A 109 21.46 10.07 -9.45
N ASN A 110 21.68 9.51 -10.63
CA ASN A 110 21.52 10.19 -11.92
C ASN A 110 20.07 10.21 -12.44
N GLN A 111 19.13 9.57 -11.73
CA GLN A 111 17.73 9.42 -12.14
C GLN A 111 16.77 10.21 -11.24
N ILE A 112 17.28 10.77 -10.14
CA ILE A 112 16.52 11.54 -9.16
C ILE A 112 17.08 12.95 -9.01
N SER A 113 16.24 13.91 -8.61
CA SER A 113 16.69 15.28 -8.36
C SER A 113 17.54 15.36 -7.07
N ASP A 114 18.24 16.47 -6.89
CA ASP A 114 19.03 16.71 -5.67
C ASP A 114 18.11 16.76 -4.44
N GLU A 115 16.94 17.38 -4.55
CA GLU A 115 15.96 17.42 -3.47
C GLU A 115 15.41 16.03 -3.13
N GLN A 116 15.15 15.18 -4.12
CA GLN A 116 14.74 13.80 -3.91
C GLN A 116 15.84 13.00 -3.22
N TYR A 117 17.06 13.14 -3.67
CA TYR A 117 18.20 12.48 -3.06
C TYR A 117 18.40 12.91 -1.62
N GLU A 118 18.38 14.22 -1.35
CA GLU A 118 18.50 14.76 0.01
C GLU A 118 17.41 14.23 0.92
N LEU A 119 16.14 14.26 0.48
CA LEU A 119 15.00 13.76 1.25
C LEU A 119 15.11 12.27 1.56
N GLU A 120 15.52 11.45 0.59
CA GLU A 120 15.62 10.00 0.76
C GLU A 120 16.87 9.59 1.57
N SER A 121 17.92 10.41 1.56
CA SER A 121 19.15 10.19 2.34
C SER A 121 19.00 10.52 3.83
N LEU A 122 17.92 11.23 4.21
CA LEU A 122 17.67 11.57 5.60
C LEU A 122 17.51 10.31 6.46
N SER A 123 18.11 10.35 7.64
CA SER A 123 17.84 9.37 8.69
C SER A 123 16.36 9.39 9.07
N LYS A 124 15.92 8.36 9.75
CA LYS A 124 14.55 8.26 10.25
C LYS A 124 14.19 9.44 11.16
N GLU A 125 15.08 9.80 12.06
CA GLU A 125 14.89 10.89 13.00
C GLU A 125 14.74 12.23 12.27
N GLU A 126 15.55 12.46 11.25
CA GLU A 126 15.46 13.66 10.40
C GLU A 126 14.17 13.68 9.60
N LYS A 127 13.76 12.56 8.98
CA LYS A 127 12.46 12.46 8.29
C LYS A 127 11.30 12.78 9.24
N VAL A 128 11.31 12.25 10.45
CA VAL A 128 10.29 12.55 11.47
C VAL A 128 10.30 14.04 11.84
N ALA A 129 11.48 14.66 11.97
CA ALA A 129 11.59 16.08 12.28
C ALA A 129 11.03 16.95 11.14
N VAL A 130 11.32 16.63 9.90
CA VAL A 130 10.75 17.30 8.71
C VAL A 130 9.24 17.19 8.69
N TYR A 131 8.69 15.99 8.89
CA TYR A 131 7.23 15.79 8.93
C TYR A 131 6.56 16.59 10.05
N ARG A 132 7.14 16.62 11.24
CA ARG A 132 6.61 17.43 12.35
C ARG A 132 6.63 18.92 12.02
N ALA A 133 7.69 19.40 11.39
CA ALA A 133 7.77 20.80 10.97
C ALA A 133 6.73 21.16 9.91
N LEU A 134 6.50 20.27 8.93
CA LEU A 134 5.51 20.48 7.87
C LEU A 134 4.06 20.44 8.37
N LEU A 135 3.76 19.57 9.34
CA LEU A 135 2.41 19.41 9.88
C LEU A 135 2.05 20.47 10.93
N GLY A 136 2.99 21.34 11.27
CA GLY A 136 2.88 22.27 12.37
C GLY A 136 2.90 21.54 13.72
N SER A 137 3.64 22.05 14.66
CA SER A 137 3.64 21.55 16.03
C SER A 137 2.28 21.86 16.68
N SER A 138 1.30 20.99 16.41
CA SER A 138 0.10 20.95 17.26
C SER A 138 0.52 20.31 18.57
N THR A 139 0.92 21.14 19.52
CA THR A 139 1.04 20.81 20.95
C THR A 139 -0.31 20.49 21.53
#